data_31f52f679310dd2b138c0a37635619a7
#
_entry.id   31f52f679310dd2b138c0a37635619a7
#
_cell.length_a   1.000
_cell.length_b   1.000
_cell.length_c   1.000
_cell.angle_alpha   90.00
_cell.angle_beta   90.00
_cell.angle_gamma   90.00
#
_symmetry.space_group_name_H-M   'P 1'
#
loop_
_entity.id
_entity.type
_entity.pdbx_description
1 polymer ?
#
loop_
_entity_poly.entity_id
_entity_poly.type
_entity_poly.pdbx_seq_one_letter_code
_entity_poly.pdbx_strand_id
1 'polypeptide(L)'
;MSSARVPFVLFALVSSAGLSFAQTAATGSITISGSLQGPICVNNTCGIYDSGQIQITVNSFTVSTNYSRSANQKTATQLANSLATKLNVSSSPVTATVSKSKITMTTKATGTAANYPLSVAVTHSSYFASASFTATASGSTLTGGTGAPIPSPVPIGTLVSQLSNNTSACSSSSDPAGNLAYCFSFFDGFNTNPNNLGAETLVPNAPTGHISPLTIRNLMYPGWNGKVICEYQPWFGLSSHATVGYSENDAATVAAQNSFMVREGCDVNLVDFYGPVDPKQSFNLATTNAVFADLNARSGYPLKFGIMEDKGSLISRCPTSNQTESATLSCLQNALVYDMDYINTQYASSAVYFTDGGSPVVFSFVTKAVWPILTPTDWDAIWSAVKAHTDTYAAPFKYVHQFGSFTSSSYDNGRFGWVQPPVYDATQQFWWGSSTSASPTYLDNFYSAGLAHPSQLTIGGLWKGFDDNNASWGKNRVIAQQCGQVLLKTANEISNYFGGTNPQLPYVQVVTWNDYEEGTAVENGIDNCYAVNASISGSRLTWALSSSDSYASTATIHHFNIYFADAAGNLYSAASNLPVAATAFDLSSVVPTGTWTVYVEMVGQPLMINRMSNTVTYIH
;
A
#
# COMPACT_ATOMS: atom_id res chain seq x y z
N MET A 1 -48.80 -22.16 -1.33
CA MET A 1 -48.35 -22.43 0.02
C MET A 1 -47.15 -21.56 0.29
N SER A 2 -47.28 -20.75 1.28
CA SER A 2 -46.46 -19.70 1.86
C SER A 2 -45.01 -19.55 1.37
N SER A 3 -44.74 -18.47 0.63
CA SER A 3 -43.40 -17.99 0.32
C SER A 3 -42.91 -17.09 1.45
N ALA A 4 -41.95 -17.57 2.22
CA ALA A 4 -41.23 -16.74 3.20
C ALA A 4 -40.24 -15.81 2.48
N ARG A 5 -40.54 -14.53 2.50
CA ARG A 5 -39.60 -13.48 2.06
C ARG A 5 -38.59 -13.26 3.19
N VAL A 6 -37.32 -13.51 2.92
CA VAL A 6 -36.19 -13.08 3.74
C VAL A 6 -35.98 -11.59 3.50
N PRO A 7 -35.94 -10.73 4.51
CA PRO A 7 -35.64 -9.32 4.30
C PRO A 7 -34.14 -9.14 4.00
N PHE A 8 -33.84 -8.58 2.85
CA PHE A 8 -32.52 -8.03 2.53
C PHE A 8 -32.27 -6.84 3.45
N VAL A 9 -31.37 -6.98 4.41
CA VAL A 9 -30.84 -5.86 5.17
C VAL A 9 -29.80 -5.16 4.27
N LEU A 10 -30.22 -4.09 3.66
CA LEU A 10 -29.36 -3.15 2.94
C LEU A 10 -28.51 -2.43 4.00
N PHE A 11 -27.25 -2.81 4.18
CA PHE A 11 -26.30 -1.98 4.88
C PHE A 11 -26.04 -0.73 4.01
N ALA A 12 -26.72 0.36 4.32
CA ALA A 12 -26.35 1.65 3.83
C ALA A 12 -24.97 1.98 4.42
N LEU A 13 -23.93 1.99 3.60
CA LEU A 13 -22.70 2.72 3.88
C LEU A 13 -23.10 4.19 4.01
N VAL A 14 -23.31 4.64 5.24
CA VAL A 14 -23.30 6.05 5.56
C VAL A 14 -21.86 6.48 5.42
N SER A 15 -21.48 6.97 4.24
CA SER A 15 -20.31 7.82 4.11
C SER A 15 -20.63 9.03 4.99
N SER A 16 -20.04 9.07 6.20
CA SER A 16 -19.97 10.29 6.98
C SER A 16 -19.08 11.26 6.20
N ALA A 17 -19.67 11.96 5.24
CA ALA A 17 -19.13 13.25 4.83
C ALA A 17 -19.08 14.08 6.11
N GLY A 18 -17.90 14.13 6.75
CA GLY A 18 -17.66 15.00 7.87
C GLY A 18 -18.00 16.40 7.39
N LEU A 19 -19.08 16.97 7.93
CA LEU A 19 -19.36 18.38 7.81
C LEU A 19 -18.14 19.09 8.43
N SER A 20 -17.18 19.44 7.61
CA SER A 20 -16.10 20.34 7.97
C SER A 20 -16.77 21.69 8.23
N PHE A 21 -17.12 21.95 9.48
CA PHE A 21 -17.47 23.30 9.89
C PHE A 21 -16.20 24.14 9.71
N ALA A 22 -16.24 25.06 8.75
CA ALA A 22 -15.13 25.94 8.47
C ALA A 22 -14.73 26.67 9.76
N GLN A 23 -13.55 26.36 10.27
CA GLN A 23 -13.00 27.09 11.40
C GLN A 23 -12.70 28.52 10.95
N THR A 24 -13.12 29.50 11.74
CA THR A 24 -12.86 30.91 11.47
C THR A 24 -11.66 31.42 12.26
N ALA A 25 -10.91 32.32 11.66
CA ALA A 25 -9.84 33.04 12.34
C ALA A 25 -10.45 34.08 13.30
N ALA A 26 -9.80 34.29 14.44
CA ALA A 26 -10.17 35.38 15.34
C ALA A 26 -9.63 36.70 14.84
N THR A 27 -10.36 37.75 15.14
CA THR A 27 -10.02 39.14 14.77
C THR A 27 -10.03 40.06 15.98
N GLY A 28 -9.25 41.11 15.91
CA GLY A 28 -9.28 42.20 16.87
C GLY A 28 -8.63 43.43 16.31
N SER A 29 -8.72 44.53 17.01
CA SER A 29 -8.11 45.76 16.53
C SER A 29 -7.56 46.63 17.65
N ILE A 30 -6.59 47.47 17.29
CA ILE A 30 -6.08 48.54 18.13
C ILE A 30 -6.20 49.85 17.38
N THR A 31 -6.79 50.86 18.04
CA THR A 31 -6.89 52.22 17.50
C THR A 31 -5.92 53.12 18.24
N ILE A 32 -5.06 53.81 17.53
CA ILE A 32 -4.12 54.79 18.04
C ILE A 32 -4.71 56.16 17.81
N SER A 33 -4.72 57.00 18.86
CA SER A 33 -5.24 58.37 18.82
C SER A 33 -4.26 59.35 19.43
N GLY A 34 -4.39 60.63 19.15
CA GLY A 34 -3.53 61.66 19.67
C GLY A 34 -2.57 62.29 18.65
N SER A 35 -1.79 63.21 19.14
CA SER A 35 -0.75 63.92 18.39
C SER A 35 0.41 64.27 19.32
N LEU A 36 1.62 64.38 18.75
CA LEU A 36 2.82 64.68 19.55
C LEU A 36 2.67 65.99 20.32
N GLN A 37 2.73 65.90 21.65
CA GLN A 37 2.62 67.06 22.58
C GLN A 37 3.96 67.76 22.66
N GLY A 38 3.90 69.09 22.83
CA GLY A 38 5.04 70.01 22.95
C GLY A 38 5.05 71.05 21.83
N PRO A 39 5.97 72.01 21.86
CA PRO A 39 7.05 72.12 22.85
C PRO A 39 6.55 72.72 24.17
N ILE A 40 7.14 72.25 25.28
CA ILE A 40 7.01 72.83 26.61
C ILE A 40 8.37 73.35 27.10
N CYS A 41 8.39 74.22 28.16
CA CYS A 41 9.60 74.66 28.87
C CYS A 41 9.62 74.06 30.26
N VAL A 42 10.76 73.42 30.65
CA VAL A 42 11.00 72.88 31.98
C VAL A 42 12.40 73.30 32.41
N ASN A 43 12.52 73.94 33.60
CA ASN A 43 13.78 74.42 34.17
C ASN A 43 14.63 75.22 33.16
N ASN A 44 14.06 76.25 32.53
CA ASN A 44 14.67 77.10 31.48
C ASN A 44 15.08 76.38 30.17
N THR A 45 14.77 75.10 30.01
CA THR A 45 15.00 74.40 28.75
C THR A 45 13.65 74.37 28.01
N CYS A 46 13.59 75.08 26.87
CA CYS A 46 12.37 75.12 26.00
C CYS A 46 12.56 74.21 24.78
N GLY A 47 11.46 73.78 24.17
CA GLY A 47 11.49 72.92 23.01
C GLY A 47 11.39 71.41 23.33
N ILE A 48 10.99 71.08 24.56
CA ILE A 48 10.79 69.72 24.99
C ILE A 48 9.47 69.18 24.40
N TYR A 49 9.57 68.04 23.72
CA TYR A 49 8.41 67.28 23.19
C TYR A 49 8.31 65.97 23.96
N ASP A 50 7.09 65.46 24.03
CA ASP A 50 6.88 64.12 24.60
C ASP A 50 7.56 63.06 23.75
N SER A 51 7.97 62.00 24.45
CA SER A 51 8.54 60.81 23.84
C SER A 51 8.13 59.57 24.65
N GLY A 52 7.90 58.50 23.95
CA GLY A 52 7.49 57.24 24.60
C GLY A 52 7.41 56.08 23.60
N GLN A 53 6.72 55.06 24.04
CA GLN A 53 6.59 53.81 23.27
C GLN A 53 5.14 53.35 23.33
N ILE A 54 4.66 52.78 22.21
CA ILE A 54 3.46 51.95 22.15
C ILE A 54 3.92 50.50 21.99
N GLN A 55 3.39 49.63 22.84
CA GLN A 55 3.65 48.19 22.83
C GLN A 55 2.33 47.44 22.67
N ILE A 56 2.30 46.48 21.80
CA ILE A 56 1.20 45.54 21.56
C ILE A 56 1.67 44.13 21.88
N THR A 57 0.88 43.39 22.66
CA THR A 57 1.11 41.98 22.94
C THR A 57 -0.10 41.18 22.48
N VAL A 58 0.11 40.21 21.62
CA VAL A 58 -0.87 39.22 21.15
C VAL A 58 -0.37 37.84 21.51
N ASN A 59 -1.10 37.10 22.36
CA ASN A 59 -0.61 35.89 22.98
C ASN A 59 0.69 36.21 23.74
N SER A 60 1.79 35.54 23.49
CA SER A 60 3.11 35.86 24.02
C SER A 60 3.97 36.74 23.08
N PHE A 61 3.49 37.06 21.92
CA PHE A 61 4.22 37.82 20.90
C PHE A 61 4.06 39.32 21.10
N THR A 62 5.18 40.02 21.34
CA THR A 62 5.21 41.45 21.66
C THR A 62 5.94 42.24 20.59
N VAL A 63 5.35 43.35 20.18
CA VAL A 63 5.96 44.34 19.28
C VAL A 63 5.83 45.73 19.88
N SER A 64 6.80 46.61 19.61
CA SER A 64 6.73 47.99 20.08
C SER A 64 7.29 48.98 19.07
N THR A 65 6.86 50.23 19.14
CA THR A 65 7.39 51.37 18.37
C THR A 65 7.50 52.61 19.22
N ASN A 66 8.57 53.37 19.02
CA ASN A 66 8.80 54.63 19.76
C ASN A 66 8.23 55.80 19.00
N TYR A 67 7.81 56.83 19.76
CA TYR A 67 7.46 58.14 19.22
C TYR A 67 8.28 59.25 19.91
N SER A 68 8.68 60.27 19.16
CA SER A 68 9.37 61.45 19.61
C SER A 68 9.43 62.47 18.47
N ARG A 69 9.86 63.71 18.78
CA ARG A 69 10.13 64.72 17.76
C ARG A 69 11.12 64.29 16.70
N SER A 70 12.15 63.55 17.08
CA SER A 70 13.21 63.03 16.21
C SER A 70 12.89 61.68 15.54
N ALA A 71 11.89 60.99 16.04
CA ALA A 71 11.49 59.72 15.47
C ALA A 71 10.78 59.90 14.10
N ASN A 72 10.83 58.87 13.29
CA ASN A 72 10.10 58.86 11.99
C ASN A 72 8.55 58.71 12.21
N GLN A 73 8.13 58.23 13.36
CA GLN A 73 6.74 58.06 13.74
C GLN A 73 6.24 59.24 14.59
N LYS A 74 5.59 60.20 13.97
CA LYS A 74 5.10 61.44 14.62
C LYS A 74 3.56 61.56 14.58
N THR A 75 2.88 60.66 13.90
CA THR A 75 1.43 60.64 13.79
C THR A 75 0.88 59.27 14.14
N ALA A 76 -0.38 59.22 14.56
CA ALA A 76 -1.06 57.99 14.91
C ALA A 76 -1.04 56.95 13.74
N THR A 77 -1.15 57.45 12.50
CA THR A 77 -1.09 56.61 11.29
C THR A 77 0.30 56.02 11.08
N GLN A 78 1.37 56.79 11.30
CA GLN A 78 2.75 56.28 11.15
C GLN A 78 3.06 55.24 12.21
N LEU A 79 2.61 55.45 13.47
CA LEU A 79 2.75 54.47 14.57
C LEU A 79 2.00 53.17 14.26
N ALA A 80 0.75 53.28 13.74
CA ALA A 80 -0.03 52.12 13.35
C ALA A 80 0.67 51.29 12.24
N ASN A 81 1.20 51.95 11.21
CA ASN A 81 1.91 51.31 10.11
C ASN A 81 3.19 50.60 10.61
N SER A 82 3.96 51.27 11.49
CA SER A 82 5.19 50.67 12.06
C SER A 82 4.88 49.40 12.88
N LEU A 83 3.84 49.45 13.71
CA LEU A 83 3.42 48.28 14.52
C LEU A 83 2.89 47.16 13.65
N ALA A 84 2.08 47.46 12.62
CA ALA A 84 1.55 46.45 11.71
C ALA A 84 2.65 45.76 10.90
N THR A 85 3.70 46.50 10.47
CA THR A 85 4.87 45.91 9.82
C THR A 85 5.54 44.88 10.72
N LYS A 86 5.69 45.17 12.01
CA LYS A 86 6.29 44.27 13.00
C LYS A 86 5.38 43.08 13.35
N LEU A 87 4.05 43.25 13.27
CA LEU A 87 3.08 42.18 13.43
C LEU A 87 3.00 41.23 12.22
N ASN A 88 3.49 41.65 11.05
CA ASN A 88 3.44 40.85 9.82
C ASN A 88 4.68 39.98 9.57
N VAL A 89 5.47 39.69 10.57
CA VAL A 89 6.60 38.76 10.46
C VAL A 89 6.15 37.29 10.55
N SER A 90 6.96 36.37 10.07
CA SER A 90 6.61 34.94 10.04
C SER A 90 6.32 34.35 11.42
N SER A 91 7.06 34.78 12.46
CA SER A 91 6.91 34.33 13.86
C SER A 91 5.69 34.93 14.58
N SER A 92 5.00 35.91 14.00
CA SER A 92 3.81 36.50 14.59
C SER A 92 2.60 35.55 14.49
N PRO A 93 1.78 35.42 15.55
CA PRO A 93 0.56 34.62 15.52
C PRO A 93 -0.58 35.26 14.70
N VAL A 94 -0.40 36.49 14.23
CA VAL A 94 -1.40 37.25 13.49
C VAL A 94 -0.84 37.86 12.21
N THR A 95 -1.75 38.19 11.29
CA THR A 95 -1.52 39.16 10.23
C THR A 95 -2.21 40.48 10.58
N ALA A 96 -1.66 41.61 10.17
CA ALA A 96 -2.17 42.92 10.51
C ALA A 96 -2.36 43.80 9.25
N THR A 97 -3.48 44.52 9.18
CA THR A 97 -3.77 45.55 8.19
C THR A 97 -4.02 46.89 8.88
N VAL A 98 -3.74 47.98 8.18
CA VAL A 98 -3.93 49.31 8.73
C VAL A 98 -4.93 50.11 7.89
N SER A 99 -5.88 50.75 8.55
CA SER A 99 -6.76 51.76 7.95
C SER A 99 -6.70 53.01 8.81
N LYS A 100 -6.09 54.07 8.30
CA LYS A 100 -5.77 55.29 9.05
C LYS A 100 -4.90 54.95 10.27
N SER A 101 -5.42 55.11 11.49
CA SER A 101 -4.72 54.79 12.73
C SER A 101 -5.24 53.53 13.44
N LYS A 102 -6.07 52.75 12.75
CA LYS A 102 -6.62 51.49 13.26
C LYS A 102 -5.84 50.33 12.65
N ILE A 103 -5.29 49.48 13.50
CA ILE A 103 -4.66 48.20 13.17
C ILE A 103 -5.73 47.13 13.35
N THR A 104 -6.05 46.39 12.31
CA THR A 104 -6.87 45.18 12.39
C THR A 104 -5.98 43.95 12.30
N MET A 105 -6.13 43.05 13.23
CA MET A 105 -5.36 41.81 13.34
C MET A 105 -6.30 40.64 13.05
N THR A 106 -5.78 39.66 12.30
CA THR A 106 -6.45 38.39 12.04
C THR A 106 -5.47 37.28 12.41
N THR A 107 -5.91 36.28 13.19
CA THR A 107 -5.05 35.17 13.57
C THR A 107 -4.69 34.30 12.38
N LYS A 108 -3.48 33.80 12.36
CA LYS A 108 -3.02 32.80 11.37
C LYS A 108 -3.63 31.43 11.66
N ALA A 109 -3.91 31.11 12.93
CA ALA A 109 -4.66 29.94 13.37
C ALA A 109 -6.17 30.23 13.32
N THR A 110 -6.95 29.15 13.28
CA THR A 110 -8.42 29.17 13.28
C THR A 110 -8.98 28.43 14.49
N GLY A 111 -10.27 28.58 14.77
CA GLY A 111 -10.93 27.90 15.89
C GLY A 111 -10.97 28.75 17.18
N THR A 112 -11.61 28.21 18.22
CA THR A 112 -11.77 28.92 19.50
C THR A 112 -10.44 29.18 20.22
N ALA A 113 -9.44 28.32 20.05
CA ALA A 113 -8.09 28.50 20.60
C ALA A 113 -7.35 29.71 19.98
N ALA A 114 -7.81 30.20 18.82
CA ALA A 114 -7.26 31.39 18.18
C ALA A 114 -7.74 32.72 18.80
N ASN A 115 -8.63 32.71 19.76
CA ASN A 115 -9.06 33.89 20.51
C ASN A 115 -7.97 34.35 21.50
N TYR A 116 -6.81 34.71 20.96
CA TYR A 116 -5.62 35.05 21.73
C TYR A 116 -5.82 36.27 22.63
N PRO A 117 -5.18 36.31 23.83
CA PRO A 117 -5.10 37.51 24.65
C PRO A 117 -4.49 38.67 23.86
N LEU A 118 -5.07 39.86 24.03
CA LEU A 118 -4.64 41.09 23.41
C LEU A 118 -4.48 42.16 24.48
N SER A 119 -3.30 42.77 24.54
CA SER A 119 -3.04 43.90 25.38
C SER A 119 -2.22 44.97 24.70
N VAL A 120 -2.37 46.21 25.18
CA VAL A 120 -1.58 47.35 24.73
C VAL A 120 -1.11 48.16 25.90
N ALA A 121 0.12 48.67 25.83
CA ALA A 121 0.71 49.56 26.80
C ALA A 121 1.27 50.81 26.06
N VAL A 122 1.17 51.95 26.74
CA VAL A 122 1.74 53.22 26.22
C VAL A 122 2.54 53.86 27.34
N THR A 123 3.76 54.30 27.05
CA THR A 123 4.61 55.04 27.94
C THR A 123 4.82 56.46 27.41
N HIS A 124 5.22 57.37 28.29
CA HIS A 124 5.51 58.77 27.94
C HIS A 124 6.68 59.31 28.78
N SER A 125 7.19 60.46 28.38
CA SER A 125 8.22 61.18 29.11
C SER A 125 7.67 61.72 30.44
N SER A 126 8.46 61.68 31.49
CA SER A 126 8.10 62.19 32.83
C SER A 126 7.82 63.69 32.87
N TYR A 127 8.13 64.41 31.82
CA TYR A 127 7.84 65.85 31.72
C TYR A 127 6.40 66.14 31.33
N PHE A 128 5.63 65.15 30.93
CA PHE A 128 4.24 65.27 30.49
C PHE A 128 3.31 64.51 31.44
N ALA A 129 2.15 65.05 31.74
CA ALA A 129 1.15 64.44 32.63
C ALA A 129 0.46 63.24 32.01
N SER A 130 0.52 63.13 30.68
CA SER A 130 -0.09 62.05 29.91
C SER A 130 0.69 61.81 28.63
N ALA A 131 0.57 60.62 28.05
CA ALA A 131 1.18 60.25 26.77
C ALA A 131 0.57 61.07 25.64
N SER A 132 1.39 61.45 24.67
CA SER A 132 0.93 62.10 23.40
C SER A 132 -0.04 61.26 22.63
N PHE A 133 0.08 59.97 22.71
CA PHE A 133 -0.75 59.02 22.03
C PHE A 133 -1.41 58.08 23.04
N THR A 134 -2.62 57.67 22.70
CA THR A 134 -3.36 56.59 23.36
C THR A 134 -3.50 55.43 22.38
N ALA A 135 -3.56 54.22 22.89
CA ALA A 135 -3.84 53.03 22.11
C ALA A 135 -4.91 52.20 22.82
N THR A 136 -5.98 51.93 22.10
CA THR A 136 -7.15 51.20 22.66
C THR A 136 -7.38 49.94 21.90
N ALA A 137 -7.36 48.82 22.59
CA ALA A 137 -7.68 47.51 22.05
C ALA A 137 -9.20 47.33 21.96
N SER A 138 -9.67 46.54 20.99
CA SER A 138 -11.10 46.20 20.81
C SER A 138 -11.67 45.32 21.94
N GLY A 139 -10.77 44.71 22.74
CA GLY A 139 -11.09 43.87 23.89
C GLY A 139 -9.82 43.29 24.45
N SER A 140 -9.93 42.51 25.54
CA SER A 140 -8.79 41.80 26.16
C SER A 140 -8.37 40.57 25.41
N THR A 141 -9.15 40.14 24.41
CA THR A 141 -8.85 38.99 23.53
C THR A 141 -9.27 39.32 22.08
N LEU A 142 -8.65 38.66 21.12
CA LEU A 142 -9.19 38.52 19.78
C LEU A 142 -10.46 37.68 19.85
N THR A 143 -11.43 37.93 18.97
CA THR A 143 -12.74 37.28 18.99
C THR A 143 -13.15 36.80 17.60
N GLY A 144 -14.15 35.89 17.54
CA GLY A 144 -14.66 35.37 16.27
C GLY A 144 -13.93 34.14 15.77
N GLY A 145 -12.91 33.67 16.48
CA GLY A 145 -12.40 32.34 16.27
C GLY A 145 -13.47 31.35 16.72
N THR A 146 -14.13 30.73 15.74
CA THR A 146 -15.15 29.70 15.96
C THR A 146 -14.74 28.43 15.24
N GLY A 147 -14.95 27.34 15.88
CA GLY A 147 -14.86 25.98 15.35
C GLY A 147 -15.56 25.10 16.36
N ALA A 148 -16.19 24.06 15.89
CA ALA A 148 -16.67 23.03 16.79
C ALA A 148 -15.46 22.57 17.64
N PRO A 149 -15.65 22.27 18.93
CA PRO A 149 -14.62 21.57 19.69
C PRO A 149 -14.21 20.34 18.88
N ILE A 150 -12.91 20.02 18.87
CA ILE A 150 -12.42 18.79 18.21
C ILE A 150 -13.33 17.68 18.73
N PRO A 151 -14.09 16.98 17.84
CA PRO A 151 -14.98 15.92 18.29
C PRO A 151 -14.16 14.91 19.11
N SER A 152 -14.75 14.38 20.17
CA SER A 152 -14.08 13.29 20.90
C SER A 152 -13.74 12.20 19.88
N PRO A 153 -12.46 11.83 19.70
CA PRO A 153 -12.09 10.88 18.66
C PRO A 153 -12.70 9.52 18.98
N VAL A 154 -13.12 8.82 17.93
CA VAL A 154 -13.62 7.45 18.04
C VAL A 154 -12.43 6.52 17.83
N PRO A 155 -12.15 5.57 18.73
CA PRO A 155 -11.09 4.59 18.53
C PRO A 155 -11.33 3.79 17.25
N ILE A 156 -10.29 3.64 16.44
CA ILE A 156 -10.30 2.82 15.23
C ILE A 156 -9.64 1.44 15.46
N GLY A 157 -9.10 1.21 16.65
CA GLY A 157 -8.43 -0.02 17.03
C GLY A 157 -7.61 0.13 18.30
N THR A 158 -6.73 -0.83 18.52
CA THR A 158 -5.75 -0.82 19.60
C THR A 158 -4.35 -0.89 19.03
N LEU A 159 -3.40 -0.21 19.67
CA LEU A 159 -2.00 -0.30 19.32
C LEU A 159 -1.47 -1.69 19.73
N VAL A 160 -1.07 -2.49 18.75
CA VAL A 160 -0.40 -3.78 18.99
C VAL A 160 1.09 -3.51 19.03
N SER A 161 1.70 -3.64 20.21
CA SER A 161 3.07 -3.20 20.44
C SER A 161 4.14 -4.09 19.83
N GLN A 162 3.91 -5.37 19.69
CA GLN A 162 4.80 -6.35 19.02
C GLN A 162 4.05 -7.68 18.89
N LEU A 163 4.06 -8.32 17.73
CA LEU A 163 4.05 -9.78 17.70
C LEU A 163 5.49 -10.22 17.95
N SER A 164 5.71 -10.88 19.08
CA SER A 164 6.96 -11.58 19.31
C SER A 164 7.15 -12.62 18.20
N ASN A 165 8.41 -12.92 17.87
CA ASN A 165 8.83 -14.02 16.95
C ASN A 165 8.30 -15.38 17.39
N ASN A 166 7.05 -15.49 17.71
CA ASN A 166 6.44 -16.70 18.19
C ASN A 166 5.75 -17.40 17.01
N THR A 167 6.54 -18.23 16.32
CA THR A 167 6.04 -19.11 15.25
C THR A 167 4.86 -19.97 15.71
N SER A 168 4.73 -20.24 17.02
CA SER A 168 3.58 -20.96 17.57
C SER A 168 2.29 -20.13 17.55
N ALA A 169 2.40 -18.79 17.53
CA ALA A 169 1.23 -17.92 17.36
C ALA A 169 0.70 -17.90 15.93
N CYS A 170 1.48 -18.42 14.98
CA CYS A 170 1.12 -18.54 13.57
C CYS A 170 0.67 -19.95 13.20
N SER A 171 0.54 -20.85 14.16
CA SER A 171 -0.03 -22.17 13.89
C SER A 171 -1.57 -22.10 13.90
N SER A 172 -2.19 -22.80 12.96
CA SER A 172 -3.64 -22.87 12.79
C SER A 172 -4.41 -23.29 14.05
N SER A 173 -3.75 -24.02 14.95
CA SER A 173 -4.34 -24.48 16.21
C SER A 173 -4.42 -23.38 17.28
N SER A 174 -3.66 -22.31 17.17
CA SER A 174 -3.57 -21.24 18.17
C SER A 174 -4.23 -19.95 17.73
N ASP A 175 -4.64 -19.85 16.46
CA ASP A 175 -5.21 -18.63 15.93
C ASP A 175 -6.36 -18.86 14.97
N PRO A 176 -7.60 -18.75 15.45
CA PRO A 176 -8.76 -18.80 14.58
C PRO A 176 -8.77 -17.57 13.68
N ALA A 177 -8.55 -17.77 12.39
CA ALA A 177 -8.94 -16.92 11.25
C ALA A 177 -8.61 -15.40 11.29
N GLY A 178 -8.31 -14.81 12.45
CA GLY A 178 -8.12 -13.37 12.59
C GLY A 178 -6.66 -12.91 12.43
N ASN A 179 -5.70 -13.67 12.96
CA ASN A 179 -4.31 -13.30 13.01
C ASN A 179 -3.44 -14.09 12.02
N LEU A 180 -3.94 -15.18 11.43
CA LEU A 180 -3.22 -15.91 10.37
C LEU A 180 -2.81 -14.99 9.22
N ALA A 181 -3.66 -14.05 8.84
CA ALA A 181 -3.31 -13.02 7.84
C ALA A 181 -2.12 -12.15 8.27
N TYR A 182 -1.94 -11.93 9.57
CA TYR A 182 -0.75 -11.28 10.12
C TYR A 182 0.48 -12.17 10.05
N CYS A 183 0.32 -13.45 10.33
CA CYS A 183 1.41 -14.40 10.30
C CYS A 183 1.99 -14.54 8.90
N PHE A 184 1.18 -14.58 7.88
CA PHE A 184 1.63 -14.61 6.49
C PHE A 184 2.45 -13.36 6.12
N SER A 185 2.18 -12.21 6.73
CA SER A 185 2.90 -10.98 6.47
C SER A 185 4.28 -10.88 7.13
N PHE A 186 4.69 -11.86 7.94
CA PHE A 186 6.02 -11.91 8.56
C PHE A 186 7.06 -12.67 7.75
N PHE A 187 6.64 -13.48 6.80
CA PHE A 187 7.57 -14.26 5.99
C PHE A 187 8.18 -13.39 4.89
N ASP A 188 9.50 -13.38 4.83
CA ASP A 188 10.22 -12.80 3.71
C ASP A 188 10.84 -13.95 2.90
N GLY A 189 10.32 -14.21 1.71
CA GLY A 189 10.78 -15.25 0.81
C GLY A 189 12.22 -15.05 0.32
N PHE A 190 12.76 -13.83 0.47
CA PHE A 190 14.17 -13.54 0.21
C PHE A 190 15.06 -13.69 1.42
N ASN A 191 14.49 -13.91 2.60
CA ASN A 191 15.26 -14.24 3.77
C ASN A 191 15.60 -15.73 3.71
N THR A 192 16.89 -16.04 3.55
CA THR A 192 17.43 -17.40 3.49
C THR A 192 17.18 -18.23 4.76
N ASN A 193 16.65 -17.61 5.80
CA ASN A 193 16.22 -18.30 7.00
C ASN A 193 14.72 -18.11 7.22
N PRO A 194 13.86 -19.02 6.72
CA PRO A 194 12.41 -18.97 6.91
C PRO A 194 11.99 -19.03 8.38
N ASN A 195 12.90 -19.40 9.29
CA ASN A 195 12.67 -19.33 10.73
C ASN A 195 13.08 -17.99 11.33
N ASN A 196 13.67 -17.10 10.56
CA ASN A 196 14.02 -15.77 11.00
C ASN A 196 12.87 -14.81 10.64
N LEU A 197 11.76 -15.02 11.32
CA LEU A 197 10.71 -14.01 11.37
C LEU A 197 11.34 -12.77 12.00
N GLY A 198 11.62 -11.76 11.19
CA GLY A 198 12.16 -10.51 11.69
C GLY A 198 11.30 -9.98 12.83
N ALA A 199 11.92 -9.38 13.84
CA ALA A 199 11.20 -8.65 14.87
C ALA A 199 10.63 -7.38 14.25
N GLU A 200 9.56 -7.53 13.47
CA GLU A 200 8.88 -6.37 12.91
C GLU A 200 7.91 -5.80 13.94
N THR A 201 8.01 -4.50 14.14
CA THR A 201 6.99 -3.75 14.88
C THR A 201 5.72 -3.80 14.04
N LEU A 202 4.70 -4.47 14.54
CA LEU A 202 3.43 -4.52 13.85
C LEU A 202 2.83 -3.14 13.71
N VAL A 203 2.32 -2.89 12.54
CA VAL A 203 1.37 -1.81 12.31
C VAL A 203 0.18 -2.01 13.23
N PRO A 204 -0.37 -0.94 13.81
CA PRO A 204 -1.56 -1.02 14.64
C PRO A 204 -2.65 -1.86 13.98
N ASN A 205 -3.35 -2.62 14.81
CA ASN A 205 -4.40 -3.53 14.40
C ASN A 205 -5.65 -2.77 13.89
N ALA A 206 -5.52 -1.99 12.90
CA ALA A 206 -6.53 -1.39 12.05
C ALA A 206 -5.90 -0.24 11.29
N PRO A 207 -6.40 0.12 10.22
CA PRO A 207 -7.20 -0.57 9.23
C PRO A 207 -6.35 -1.24 8.15
N THR A 208 -5.03 -1.10 8.18
CA THR A 208 -4.18 -1.41 7.04
C THR A 208 -3.35 -2.68 7.21
N GLY A 209 -3.15 -3.16 8.43
CA GLY A 209 -2.28 -4.31 8.67
C GLY A 209 -0.82 -4.02 8.27
N HIS A 210 -0.03 -5.07 8.11
CA HIS A 210 1.39 -4.99 7.77
C HIS A 210 1.63 -4.77 6.26
N ILE A 211 0.75 -5.29 5.41
CA ILE A 211 0.79 -5.12 3.95
C ILE A 211 -0.18 -4.02 3.53
N SER A 212 0.15 -3.32 2.46
CA SER A 212 -0.69 -2.30 1.85
C SER A 212 -2.16 -2.76 1.73
N PRO A 213 -3.14 -1.93 2.10
CA PRO A 213 -4.55 -2.24 1.92
C PRO A 213 -5.02 -2.08 0.46
N LEU A 214 -4.12 -1.66 -0.42
CA LEU A 214 -4.43 -1.47 -1.84
C LEU A 214 -4.43 -2.81 -2.55
N THR A 215 -5.44 -3.05 -3.37
CA THR A 215 -5.52 -4.28 -4.13
C THR A 215 -4.55 -4.27 -5.32
N ILE A 216 -4.16 -5.45 -5.79
CA ILE A 216 -3.32 -5.68 -6.98
C ILE A 216 -3.83 -4.89 -8.20
N ARG A 217 -5.14 -4.67 -8.29
CA ARG A 217 -5.76 -3.89 -9.37
C ARG A 217 -5.24 -2.44 -9.45
N ASN A 218 -4.78 -1.88 -8.34
CA ASN A 218 -4.20 -0.54 -8.29
C ASN A 218 -2.83 -0.45 -8.99
N LEU A 219 -2.18 -1.58 -9.29
CA LEU A 219 -0.97 -1.62 -10.11
C LEU A 219 -1.27 -1.49 -11.60
N MET A 220 -2.51 -1.75 -12.01
CA MET A 220 -2.86 -1.80 -13.41
C MET A 220 -3.17 -0.41 -13.97
N TYR A 221 -3.14 -0.29 -15.28
CA TYR A 221 -3.45 0.97 -15.97
C TYR A 221 -4.90 1.41 -15.76
N PRO A 222 -5.19 2.72 -15.83
CA PRO A 222 -6.54 3.25 -15.63
C PRO A 222 -7.57 2.62 -16.58
N GLY A 223 -8.70 2.20 -16.01
CA GLY A 223 -9.79 1.56 -16.77
C GLY A 223 -9.61 0.07 -17.03
N TRP A 224 -8.56 -0.55 -16.53
CA TRP A 224 -8.42 -2.01 -16.58
C TRP A 224 -9.53 -2.70 -15.79
N ASN A 225 -10.19 -3.67 -16.42
CA ASN A 225 -11.31 -4.43 -15.85
C ASN A 225 -11.10 -5.95 -15.91
N GLY A 226 -9.87 -6.39 -16.18
CA GLY A 226 -9.50 -7.80 -16.21
C GLY A 226 -9.53 -8.45 -14.82
N LYS A 227 -9.10 -9.69 -14.74
CA LYS A 227 -9.06 -10.49 -13.51
C LYS A 227 -7.64 -10.78 -13.08
N VAL A 228 -7.45 -10.91 -11.77
CA VAL A 228 -6.19 -11.26 -11.14
C VAL A 228 -6.18 -12.73 -10.77
N ILE A 229 -5.18 -13.45 -11.23
CA ILE A 229 -4.92 -14.85 -10.95
C ILE A 229 -3.74 -14.91 -9.97
N CYS A 230 -3.91 -15.55 -8.81
CA CYS A 230 -2.86 -15.71 -7.82
C CYS A 230 -2.43 -17.19 -7.82
N GLU A 231 -1.19 -17.45 -8.21
CA GLU A 231 -0.63 -18.80 -8.29
C GLU A 231 -0.24 -19.29 -6.90
N TYR A 232 -0.69 -20.48 -6.54
CA TYR A 232 -0.60 -21.05 -5.20
C TYR A 232 0.14 -22.37 -5.22
N GLN A 233 1.18 -22.46 -4.40
CA GLN A 233 2.01 -23.65 -4.26
C GLN A 233 1.48 -24.52 -3.10
N PRO A 234 1.08 -25.78 -3.32
CA PRO A 234 0.32 -26.56 -2.35
C PRO A 234 1.17 -27.47 -1.45
N TRP A 235 2.44 -27.16 -1.18
CA TRP A 235 3.36 -28.09 -0.53
C TRP A 235 3.93 -27.65 0.82
N PHE A 236 3.68 -26.42 1.26
CA PHE A 236 4.23 -25.97 2.54
C PHE A 236 3.52 -26.64 3.72
N GLY A 237 4.34 -27.18 4.61
CA GLY A 237 3.93 -28.12 5.66
C GLY A 237 4.54 -29.51 5.49
N LEU A 238 5.08 -29.84 4.28
CA LEU A 238 5.93 -31.00 4.08
C LEU A 238 7.36 -30.74 4.61
N SER A 239 7.95 -31.75 5.28
CA SER A 239 9.32 -31.64 5.80
C SER A 239 10.40 -31.57 4.72
N SER A 240 10.06 -31.83 3.47
CA SER A 240 10.96 -31.70 2.31
C SER A 240 11.02 -30.30 1.73
N HIS A 241 10.15 -29.40 2.20
CA HIS A 241 10.04 -28.02 1.76
C HIS A 241 10.40 -27.04 2.87
N ALA A 242 10.53 -25.78 2.54
CA ALA A 242 10.82 -24.72 3.50
C ALA A 242 9.76 -24.65 4.60
N THR A 243 10.21 -24.38 5.84
CA THR A 243 9.30 -24.22 6.97
C THR A 243 8.79 -22.80 7.00
N VAL A 244 7.50 -22.61 6.73
CA VAL A 244 6.85 -21.30 6.64
C VAL A 244 5.94 -20.98 7.84
N GLY A 245 5.92 -21.85 8.86
CA GLY A 245 5.17 -21.64 10.09
C GLY A 245 3.70 -22.05 10.04
N TYR A 246 3.21 -22.54 8.91
CA TYR A 246 1.87 -23.09 8.72
C TYR A 246 1.90 -24.36 7.87
N SER A 247 0.75 -25.03 7.77
CA SER A 247 0.56 -26.20 6.91
C SER A 247 -0.63 -25.99 5.98
N GLU A 248 -0.39 -26.15 4.69
CA GLU A 248 -1.39 -25.84 3.66
C GLU A 248 -2.49 -26.88 3.52
N ASN A 249 -2.37 -28.06 4.08
CA ASN A 249 -3.46 -29.01 4.14
C ASN A 249 -4.36 -28.82 5.38
N ASP A 250 -4.07 -27.81 6.21
CA ASP A 250 -4.93 -27.43 7.32
C ASP A 250 -6.07 -26.53 6.83
N ALA A 251 -7.30 -26.90 7.14
CA ALA A 251 -8.50 -26.21 6.65
C ALA A 251 -8.59 -24.74 7.09
N ALA A 252 -8.09 -24.40 8.30
CA ALA A 252 -8.10 -23.01 8.77
C ALA A 252 -7.07 -22.16 8.02
N THR A 253 -5.90 -22.73 7.73
CA THR A 253 -4.88 -22.10 6.89
C THR A 253 -5.41 -21.83 5.49
N VAL A 254 -6.03 -22.83 4.85
CA VAL A 254 -6.62 -22.67 3.51
C VAL A 254 -7.69 -21.56 3.51
N ALA A 255 -8.58 -21.55 4.51
CA ALA A 255 -9.63 -20.55 4.62
C ALA A 255 -9.06 -19.12 4.80
N ALA A 256 -8.00 -18.98 5.58
CA ALA A 256 -7.30 -17.72 5.80
C ALA A 256 -6.59 -17.25 4.52
N GLN A 257 -5.88 -18.14 3.81
CA GLN A 257 -5.23 -17.88 2.53
C GLN A 257 -6.21 -17.38 1.48
N ASN A 258 -7.32 -18.10 1.29
CA ASN A 258 -8.36 -17.69 0.35
C ASN A 258 -8.96 -16.32 0.70
N SER A 259 -9.14 -16.03 2.00
CA SER A 259 -9.66 -14.74 2.46
C SER A 259 -8.65 -13.62 2.23
N PHE A 260 -7.37 -13.91 2.42
CA PHE A 260 -6.30 -12.96 2.18
C PHE A 260 -6.14 -12.65 0.68
N MET A 261 -6.18 -13.66 -0.19
CA MET A 261 -6.20 -13.47 -1.65
C MET A 261 -7.32 -12.52 -2.09
N VAL A 262 -8.54 -12.71 -1.55
CA VAL A 262 -9.67 -11.80 -1.86
C VAL A 262 -9.39 -10.38 -1.40
N ARG A 263 -8.81 -10.20 -0.22
CA ARG A 263 -8.45 -8.87 0.30
C ARG A 263 -7.46 -8.17 -0.62
N GLU A 264 -6.47 -8.90 -1.13
CA GLU A 264 -5.45 -8.35 -2.04
C GLU A 264 -5.97 -8.20 -3.49
N GLY A 265 -7.18 -8.68 -3.78
CA GLY A 265 -7.86 -8.49 -5.07
C GLY A 265 -7.65 -9.62 -6.07
N CYS A 266 -7.27 -10.83 -5.64
CA CYS A 266 -7.26 -12.01 -6.47
C CYS A 266 -8.69 -12.43 -6.84
N ASP A 267 -8.89 -12.82 -8.08
CA ASP A 267 -10.14 -13.39 -8.59
C ASP A 267 -10.07 -14.91 -8.73
N VAL A 268 -8.86 -15.45 -8.85
CA VAL A 268 -8.61 -16.89 -9.02
C VAL A 268 -7.45 -17.31 -8.12
N ASN A 269 -7.67 -18.36 -7.32
CA ASN A 269 -6.62 -19.15 -6.69
C ASN A 269 -6.23 -20.26 -7.68
N LEU A 270 -5.06 -20.11 -8.31
CA LEU A 270 -4.53 -21.04 -9.30
C LEU A 270 -3.56 -22.00 -8.60
N VAL A 271 -4.03 -23.21 -8.31
CA VAL A 271 -3.24 -24.21 -7.58
C VAL A 271 -2.32 -24.94 -8.53
N ASP A 272 -1.04 -25.02 -8.17
CA ASP A 272 -0.04 -25.84 -8.88
C ASP A 272 -0.30 -27.32 -8.60
N PHE A 273 -0.68 -28.08 -9.64
CA PHE A 273 -1.27 -29.40 -9.50
C PHE A 273 -0.29 -30.52 -9.89
N TYR A 274 -0.05 -31.41 -8.93
CA TYR A 274 0.90 -32.52 -9.06
C TYR A 274 0.23 -33.86 -9.38
N GLY A 275 -0.99 -33.84 -9.93
CA GLY A 275 -1.72 -35.03 -10.33
C GLY A 275 -2.26 -35.86 -9.16
N PRO A 276 -3.19 -36.80 -9.44
CA PRO A 276 -3.86 -37.56 -8.41
C PRO A 276 -3.22 -38.93 -8.10
N VAL A 277 -2.15 -39.31 -8.80
CA VAL A 277 -1.69 -40.72 -8.81
C VAL A 277 -0.44 -40.96 -7.99
N ASP A 278 0.45 -39.98 -7.86
CA ASP A 278 1.72 -40.18 -7.15
C ASP A 278 1.51 -40.15 -5.64
N PRO A 279 1.76 -41.25 -4.92
CA PRO A 279 1.65 -41.28 -3.45
C PRO A 279 2.56 -40.25 -2.77
N LYS A 280 3.68 -39.86 -3.39
CA LYS A 280 4.59 -38.84 -2.87
C LYS A 280 3.98 -37.45 -2.92
N GLN A 281 2.97 -37.25 -3.78
CA GLN A 281 2.25 -36.02 -3.95
C GLN A 281 0.91 -36.00 -3.19
N SER A 282 0.68 -36.97 -2.30
CA SER A 282 -0.59 -37.08 -1.55
C SER A 282 -0.88 -35.85 -0.69
N PHE A 283 0.13 -35.17 -0.16
CA PHE A 283 -0.02 -33.91 0.56
C PHE A 283 -0.51 -32.81 -0.37
N ASN A 284 0.12 -32.63 -1.54
CA ASN A 284 -0.23 -31.61 -2.52
C ASN A 284 -1.66 -31.81 -3.04
N LEU A 285 -2.05 -33.07 -3.27
CA LEU A 285 -3.43 -33.40 -3.65
C LEU A 285 -4.41 -33.10 -2.50
N ALA A 286 -4.05 -33.40 -1.25
CA ALA A 286 -4.88 -33.09 -0.09
C ALA A 286 -5.08 -31.57 0.06
N THR A 287 -4.03 -30.77 -0.12
CA THR A 287 -4.09 -29.31 -0.12
C THR A 287 -4.97 -28.81 -1.26
N THR A 288 -4.77 -29.30 -2.50
CA THR A 288 -5.59 -28.94 -3.65
C THR A 288 -7.08 -29.21 -3.38
N ASN A 289 -7.39 -30.38 -2.83
CA ASN A 289 -8.77 -30.74 -2.44
C ASN A 289 -9.32 -29.83 -1.32
N ALA A 290 -8.48 -29.41 -0.37
CA ALA A 290 -8.90 -28.53 0.72
C ALA A 290 -9.22 -27.12 0.19
N VAL A 291 -8.38 -26.57 -0.71
CA VAL A 291 -8.65 -25.29 -1.38
C VAL A 291 -9.96 -25.34 -2.16
N PHE A 292 -10.15 -26.38 -2.96
CA PHE A 292 -11.41 -26.57 -3.71
C PHE A 292 -12.61 -26.68 -2.77
N ALA A 293 -12.53 -27.48 -1.73
CA ALA A 293 -13.61 -27.70 -0.78
C ALA A 293 -14.02 -26.42 -0.05
N ASP A 294 -13.03 -25.62 0.41
CA ASP A 294 -13.30 -24.34 1.06
C ASP A 294 -14.05 -23.38 0.13
N LEU A 295 -13.56 -23.21 -1.10
CA LEU A 295 -14.19 -22.31 -2.08
C LEU A 295 -15.58 -22.83 -2.49
N ASN A 296 -15.73 -24.13 -2.70
CA ASN A 296 -17.00 -24.73 -3.10
C ASN A 296 -18.09 -24.66 -2.01
N ALA A 297 -17.68 -24.61 -0.74
CA ALA A 297 -18.58 -24.42 0.38
C ALA A 297 -19.08 -22.97 0.54
N ARG A 298 -18.40 -21.99 -0.06
CA ARG A 298 -18.70 -20.56 0.09
C ARG A 298 -19.55 -20.04 -1.07
N SER A 299 -20.86 -20.19 -0.99
CA SER A 299 -21.78 -19.72 -2.04
C SER A 299 -21.61 -18.21 -2.31
N GLY A 300 -21.37 -17.84 -3.56
CA GLY A 300 -21.19 -16.44 -3.99
C GLY A 300 -19.86 -15.81 -3.61
N TYR A 301 -18.90 -16.61 -3.15
CA TYR A 301 -17.57 -16.10 -2.84
C TYR A 301 -16.85 -15.64 -4.13
N PRO A 302 -16.14 -14.49 -4.10
CA PRO A 302 -15.61 -13.88 -5.33
C PRO A 302 -14.41 -14.64 -5.92
N LEU A 303 -13.69 -15.43 -5.12
CA LEU A 303 -12.51 -16.18 -5.54
C LEU A 303 -12.92 -17.47 -6.25
N LYS A 304 -12.34 -17.71 -7.42
CA LYS A 304 -12.50 -18.95 -8.21
C LYS A 304 -11.33 -19.89 -7.94
N PHE A 305 -11.56 -21.17 -8.18
CA PHE A 305 -10.57 -22.23 -8.16
C PHE A 305 -10.04 -22.50 -9.56
N GLY A 306 -8.73 -22.53 -9.73
CA GLY A 306 -8.06 -22.87 -11.00
C GLY A 306 -7.00 -23.94 -10.80
N ILE A 307 -6.64 -24.65 -11.84
CA ILE A 307 -5.60 -25.68 -11.87
C ILE A 307 -4.51 -25.28 -12.85
N MET A 308 -3.26 -25.41 -12.40
CA MET A 308 -2.06 -25.41 -13.25
C MET A 308 -1.40 -26.78 -13.19
N GLU A 309 -1.42 -27.52 -14.28
CA GLU A 309 -0.78 -28.82 -14.40
C GLU A 309 0.75 -28.66 -14.44
N ASP A 310 1.44 -29.17 -13.44
CA ASP A 310 2.89 -29.12 -13.35
C ASP A 310 3.55 -30.37 -13.98
N LYS A 311 4.71 -30.16 -14.56
CA LYS A 311 5.58 -31.25 -15.08
C LYS A 311 5.94 -32.29 -14.03
N GLY A 312 5.95 -31.91 -12.75
CA GLY A 312 6.26 -32.82 -11.63
C GLY A 312 5.27 -33.97 -11.55
N SER A 313 3.99 -33.74 -11.87
CA SER A 313 2.98 -34.80 -11.95
C SER A 313 3.31 -35.88 -12.98
N LEU A 314 3.99 -35.48 -14.04
CA LEU A 314 4.29 -36.33 -15.19
C LEU A 314 5.64 -37.02 -15.03
N ILE A 315 6.66 -36.37 -14.45
CA ILE A 315 8.03 -36.90 -14.28
C ILE A 315 8.02 -38.20 -13.48
N SER A 316 7.18 -38.30 -12.45
CA SER A 316 7.08 -39.52 -11.64
C SER A 316 6.47 -40.70 -12.38
N ARG A 317 5.68 -40.44 -13.41
CA ARG A 317 4.96 -41.46 -14.21
C ARG A 317 5.63 -41.75 -15.53
N CYS A 318 6.21 -40.76 -16.16
CA CYS A 318 6.85 -40.87 -17.48
C CYS A 318 8.33 -40.53 -17.39
N PRO A 319 9.19 -41.55 -17.29
CA PRO A 319 10.64 -41.37 -17.12
C PRO A 319 11.23 -40.44 -18.19
N THR A 320 12.18 -39.59 -17.77
CA THR A 320 12.83 -38.59 -18.65
C THR A 320 14.06 -39.17 -19.39
N SER A 321 14.46 -40.42 -19.08
CA SER A 321 15.61 -41.09 -19.66
C SER A 321 15.35 -42.58 -19.88
N ASN A 322 16.18 -43.23 -20.71
CA ASN A 322 16.13 -44.66 -21.02
C ASN A 322 14.77 -45.14 -21.62
N GLN A 323 14.07 -44.28 -22.30
CA GLN A 323 12.83 -44.58 -23.01
C GLN A 323 13.01 -44.32 -24.52
N THR A 324 12.17 -44.95 -25.33
CA THR A 324 12.04 -44.57 -26.73
C THR A 324 11.12 -43.34 -26.86
N GLU A 325 11.25 -42.59 -27.95
CA GLU A 325 10.39 -41.45 -28.30
C GLU A 325 8.92 -41.86 -28.26
N SER A 326 8.55 -42.94 -28.94
CA SER A 326 7.17 -43.45 -28.99
C SER A 326 6.61 -43.85 -27.64
N ALA A 327 7.43 -44.47 -26.77
CA ALA A 327 7.01 -44.83 -25.41
C ALA A 327 6.82 -43.59 -24.53
N THR A 328 7.71 -42.59 -24.63
CA THR A 328 7.61 -41.33 -23.93
C THR A 328 6.36 -40.54 -24.37
N LEU A 329 6.14 -40.44 -25.68
CA LEU A 329 4.95 -39.79 -26.26
C LEU A 329 3.67 -40.42 -25.73
N SER A 330 3.53 -41.76 -25.86
CA SER A 330 2.35 -42.49 -25.40
C SER A 330 2.15 -42.35 -23.86
N CYS A 331 3.24 -42.39 -23.09
CA CYS A 331 3.15 -42.20 -21.65
C CYS A 331 2.59 -40.84 -21.29
N LEU A 332 3.16 -39.74 -21.82
CA LEU A 332 2.73 -38.39 -21.53
C LEU A 332 1.29 -38.13 -21.98
N GLN A 333 0.92 -38.59 -23.15
CA GLN A 333 -0.44 -38.47 -23.63
C GLN A 333 -1.46 -39.14 -22.69
N ASN A 334 -1.16 -40.39 -22.26
CA ASN A 334 -2.06 -41.12 -21.37
C ASN A 334 -2.09 -40.48 -19.95
N ALA A 335 -0.96 -40.01 -19.46
CA ALA A 335 -0.87 -39.37 -18.15
C ALA A 335 -1.64 -38.04 -18.12
N LEU A 336 -1.48 -37.21 -19.15
CA LEU A 336 -2.23 -35.96 -19.27
C LEU A 336 -3.73 -36.20 -19.42
N VAL A 337 -4.15 -37.14 -20.26
CA VAL A 337 -5.58 -37.49 -20.39
C VAL A 337 -6.15 -37.94 -19.06
N TYR A 338 -5.42 -38.77 -18.31
CA TYR A 338 -5.87 -39.21 -16.99
C TYR A 338 -6.05 -38.03 -15.99
N ASP A 339 -5.11 -37.09 -15.99
CA ASP A 339 -5.19 -35.92 -15.12
C ASP A 339 -6.35 -35.00 -15.54
N MET A 340 -6.57 -34.82 -16.83
CA MET A 340 -7.71 -34.03 -17.33
C MET A 340 -9.06 -34.69 -17.00
N ASP A 341 -9.16 -36.02 -17.07
CA ASP A 341 -10.36 -36.77 -16.63
C ASP A 341 -10.63 -36.55 -15.14
N TYR A 342 -9.57 -36.58 -14.33
CA TYR A 342 -9.68 -36.29 -12.90
C TYR A 342 -10.13 -34.86 -12.64
N ILE A 343 -9.51 -33.86 -13.27
CA ILE A 343 -9.87 -32.45 -13.13
C ILE A 343 -11.33 -32.24 -13.58
N ASN A 344 -11.74 -32.84 -14.67
CA ASN A 344 -13.11 -32.75 -15.18
C ASN A 344 -14.14 -33.30 -14.18
N THR A 345 -13.86 -34.48 -13.61
CA THR A 345 -14.79 -35.15 -12.71
C THR A 345 -14.81 -34.57 -11.30
N GLN A 346 -13.69 -34.10 -10.79
CA GLN A 346 -13.58 -33.61 -9.41
C GLN A 346 -13.88 -32.12 -9.29
N TYR A 347 -13.47 -31.29 -10.25
CA TYR A 347 -13.44 -29.84 -10.07
C TYR A 347 -14.22 -29.06 -11.14
N ALA A 348 -14.02 -29.36 -12.42
CA ALA A 348 -14.40 -28.47 -13.52
C ALA A 348 -15.91 -28.29 -13.69
N SER A 349 -16.73 -29.22 -13.19
CA SER A 349 -18.20 -29.13 -13.20
C SER A 349 -18.75 -28.16 -12.13
N SER A 350 -17.94 -27.75 -11.17
CA SER A 350 -18.35 -26.83 -10.12
C SER A 350 -18.42 -25.39 -10.60
N ALA A 351 -19.40 -24.63 -10.12
CA ALA A 351 -19.55 -23.21 -10.38
C ALA A 351 -18.39 -22.35 -9.84
N VAL A 352 -17.57 -22.88 -8.94
CA VAL A 352 -16.38 -22.19 -8.41
C VAL A 352 -15.16 -22.37 -9.32
N TYR A 353 -15.18 -23.32 -10.25
CA TYR A 353 -14.07 -23.52 -11.16
C TYR A 353 -13.89 -22.31 -12.09
N PHE A 354 -12.64 -21.97 -12.37
CA PHE A 354 -12.30 -20.85 -13.25
C PHE A 354 -12.65 -21.19 -14.71
N THR A 355 -13.46 -20.32 -15.32
CA THR A 355 -13.88 -20.45 -16.70
C THR A 355 -13.61 -19.18 -17.50
N ASP A 356 -13.32 -19.34 -18.78
CA ASP A 356 -13.27 -18.26 -19.76
C ASP A 356 -14.28 -18.52 -20.90
N GLY A 357 -15.22 -17.60 -21.09
CA GLY A 357 -16.30 -17.78 -22.06
C GLY A 357 -17.14 -19.04 -21.83
N GLY A 358 -17.25 -19.51 -20.58
CA GLY A 358 -18.00 -20.71 -20.19
C GLY A 358 -17.21 -22.02 -20.29
N SER A 359 -16.00 -22.01 -20.83
CA SER A 359 -15.10 -23.18 -20.85
C SER A 359 -14.18 -23.20 -19.65
N PRO A 360 -14.02 -24.32 -18.95
CA PRO A 360 -13.01 -24.46 -17.90
C PRO A 360 -11.60 -24.22 -18.46
N VAL A 361 -10.76 -23.53 -17.68
CA VAL A 361 -9.39 -23.20 -18.10
C VAL A 361 -8.42 -24.05 -17.30
N VAL A 362 -7.48 -24.70 -17.98
CA VAL A 362 -6.37 -25.43 -17.39
C VAL A 362 -5.08 -24.78 -17.85
N PHE A 363 -4.26 -24.38 -16.88
CA PHE A 363 -2.90 -23.91 -17.13
C PHE A 363 -1.96 -25.11 -17.25
N SER A 364 -0.93 -24.96 -18.05
CA SER A 364 0.07 -26.02 -18.23
C SER A 364 1.48 -25.46 -18.04
N PHE A 365 2.13 -25.90 -16.97
CA PHE A 365 3.54 -25.65 -16.68
C PHE A 365 4.43 -26.82 -17.11
N VAL A 366 4.05 -27.48 -18.21
CA VAL A 366 4.76 -28.61 -18.79
C VAL A 366 5.75 -28.13 -19.85
N THR A 367 7.03 -28.16 -19.54
CA THR A 367 8.09 -27.64 -20.43
C THR A 367 8.72 -28.74 -21.29
N LYS A 368 8.99 -28.41 -22.56
CA LYS A 368 9.64 -29.32 -23.53
C LYS A 368 11.03 -29.81 -23.08
N ALA A 369 11.73 -29.02 -22.28
CA ALA A 369 13.09 -29.31 -21.83
C ALA A 369 13.21 -30.56 -20.96
N VAL A 370 12.12 -30.99 -20.33
CA VAL A 370 12.12 -32.15 -19.41
C VAL A 370 12.27 -33.49 -20.15
N TRP A 371 11.70 -33.58 -21.36
CA TRP A 371 11.77 -34.78 -22.21
C TRP A 371 12.48 -34.46 -23.54
N PRO A 372 13.81 -34.34 -23.55
CA PRO A 372 14.57 -33.86 -24.71
C PRO A 372 14.53 -34.83 -25.91
N ILE A 373 14.08 -36.07 -25.70
CA ILE A 373 13.87 -37.05 -26.79
C ILE A 373 12.70 -36.66 -27.70
N LEU A 374 11.76 -35.86 -27.22
CA LEU A 374 10.57 -35.45 -28.00
C LEU A 374 10.86 -34.21 -28.84
N THR A 375 10.43 -34.27 -30.08
CA THR A 375 10.46 -33.13 -30.99
C THR A 375 9.30 -32.15 -30.72
N PRO A 376 9.31 -30.93 -31.29
CA PRO A 376 8.16 -30.04 -31.27
C PRO A 376 6.89 -30.69 -31.87
N THR A 377 7.04 -31.51 -32.91
CA THR A 377 5.92 -32.23 -33.57
C THR A 377 5.29 -33.26 -32.62
N ASP A 378 6.10 -33.92 -31.79
CA ASP A 378 5.59 -34.88 -30.81
C ASP A 378 4.76 -34.18 -29.73
N TRP A 379 5.20 -33.00 -29.25
CA TRP A 379 4.44 -32.17 -28.32
C TRP A 379 3.12 -31.69 -28.93
N ASP A 380 3.12 -31.31 -30.22
CA ASP A 380 1.89 -30.97 -30.94
C ASP A 380 0.94 -32.16 -31.05
N ALA A 381 1.48 -33.37 -31.26
CA ALA A 381 0.68 -34.59 -31.31
C ALA A 381 0.09 -34.93 -29.93
N ILE A 382 0.88 -34.83 -28.84
CA ILE A 382 0.40 -35.05 -27.48
C ILE A 382 -0.77 -34.11 -27.16
N TRP A 383 -0.56 -32.80 -27.29
CA TRP A 383 -1.57 -31.83 -26.89
C TRP A 383 -2.81 -31.86 -27.82
N SER A 384 -2.63 -32.18 -29.11
CA SER A 384 -3.76 -32.36 -30.02
C SER A 384 -4.61 -33.57 -29.62
N ALA A 385 -3.98 -34.65 -29.17
CA ALA A 385 -4.71 -35.83 -28.69
C ALA A 385 -5.42 -35.55 -27.35
N VAL A 386 -4.75 -34.88 -26.40
CA VAL A 386 -5.37 -34.45 -25.14
C VAL A 386 -6.56 -33.53 -25.40
N LYS A 387 -6.41 -32.55 -26.31
CA LYS A 387 -7.51 -31.66 -26.70
C LYS A 387 -8.68 -32.39 -27.34
N ALA A 388 -8.40 -33.29 -28.28
CA ALA A 388 -9.44 -34.09 -28.90
C ALA A 388 -10.21 -34.96 -27.90
N HIS A 389 -9.55 -35.49 -26.89
CA HIS A 389 -10.19 -36.22 -25.81
C HIS A 389 -11.09 -35.28 -24.98
N THR A 390 -10.55 -34.15 -24.52
CA THR A 390 -11.29 -33.23 -23.64
C THR A 390 -12.37 -32.43 -24.38
N ASP A 391 -12.34 -32.37 -25.69
CA ASP A 391 -13.45 -31.86 -26.53
C ASP A 391 -14.71 -32.72 -26.45
N THR A 392 -14.61 -33.96 -25.96
CA THR A 392 -15.75 -34.83 -25.70
C THR A 392 -16.47 -34.53 -24.36
N TYR A 393 -15.90 -33.69 -23.52
CA TYR A 393 -16.52 -33.30 -22.25
C TYR A 393 -17.73 -32.38 -22.47
N ALA A 394 -18.64 -32.35 -21.52
CA ALA A 394 -19.81 -31.47 -21.55
C ALA A 394 -19.44 -29.99 -21.67
N ALA A 395 -18.29 -29.60 -21.10
CA ALA A 395 -17.66 -28.29 -21.25
C ALA A 395 -16.19 -28.50 -21.65
N PRO A 396 -15.84 -28.35 -22.93
CA PRO A 396 -14.48 -28.51 -23.42
C PRO A 396 -13.48 -27.57 -22.73
N PHE A 397 -12.30 -28.09 -22.41
CA PHE A 397 -11.26 -27.33 -21.78
C PHE A 397 -10.58 -26.35 -22.72
N LYS A 398 -10.22 -25.19 -22.16
CA LYS A 398 -9.24 -24.26 -22.75
C LYS A 398 -7.89 -24.48 -22.09
N TYR A 399 -6.85 -24.61 -22.89
CA TYR A 399 -5.48 -24.77 -22.43
C TYR A 399 -4.69 -23.48 -22.56
N VAL A 400 -4.03 -23.08 -21.50
CA VAL A 400 -3.13 -21.93 -21.44
C VAL A 400 -1.76 -22.43 -21.03
N HIS A 401 -0.78 -22.31 -21.92
CA HIS A 401 0.55 -22.86 -21.73
C HIS A 401 1.54 -21.80 -21.25
N GLN A 402 2.58 -22.22 -20.54
CA GLN A 402 3.72 -21.35 -20.25
C GLN A 402 4.30 -20.82 -21.58
N PHE A 403 4.66 -19.54 -21.58
CA PHE A 403 5.18 -18.91 -22.77
C PHE A 403 6.50 -19.54 -23.25
N GLY A 404 6.49 -20.06 -24.46
CA GLY A 404 7.65 -20.26 -25.31
C GLY A 404 7.45 -19.45 -26.58
N SER A 405 6.35 -19.69 -27.28
CA SER A 405 5.87 -18.85 -28.39
C SER A 405 4.39 -19.14 -28.61
N PHE A 406 3.61 -18.14 -28.97
CA PHE A 406 2.24 -18.36 -29.38
C PHE A 406 2.24 -19.21 -30.63
N THR A 407 1.32 -20.18 -30.70
CA THR A 407 1.14 -21.05 -31.85
C THR A 407 -0.29 -20.92 -32.34
N SER A 408 -0.52 -21.20 -33.65
CA SER A 408 -1.85 -21.30 -34.22
C SER A 408 -2.47 -22.69 -34.07
N SER A 409 -1.90 -23.53 -33.22
CA SER A 409 -2.37 -24.90 -33.01
C SER A 409 -3.79 -24.92 -32.43
N SER A 410 -4.59 -25.87 -32.87
CA SER A 410 -6.00 -26.00 -32.45
C SER A 410 -6.20 -26.34 -30.98
N TYR A 411 -5.16 -26.82 -30.30
CA TYR A 411 -5.21 -27.10 -28.86
C TYR A 411 -4.83 -25.93 -27.98
N ASP A 412 -4.24 -24.87 -28.53
CA ASP A 412 -3.62 -23.79 -27.80
C ASP A 412 -4.54 -22.59 -27.71
N ASN A 413 -5.10 -22.35 -26.54
CA ASN A 413 -6.03 -21.25 -26.29
C ASN A 413 -5.38 -19.99 -25.73
N GLY A 414 -4.10 -20.07 -25.32
CA GLY A 414 -3.39 -18.92 -24.79
C GLY A 414 -2.05 -19.23 -24.17
N ARG A 415 -1.40 -18.18 -23.66
CA ARG A 415 -0.11 -18.23 -22.99
C ARG A 415 -0.11 -17.37 -21.73
N PHE A 416 0.65 -17.78 -20.73
CA PHE A 416 0.93 -16.97 -19.56
C PHE A 416 2.43 -16.62 -19.48
N GLY A 417 2.69 -15.40 -19.01
CA GLY A 417 4.04 -14.86 -18.84
C GLY A 417 4.58 -15.14 -17.45
N TRP A 418 5.12 -16.34 -17.25
CA TRP A 418 5.75 -16.71 -15.98
C TRP A 418 7.10 -16.02 -15.82
N VAL A 419 7.61 -15.94 -14.58
CA VAL A 419 8.95 -15.40 -14.33
C VAL A 419 9.98 -16.20 -15.13
N GLN A 420 10.89 -15.51 -15.79
CA GLN A 420 11.96 -16.12 -16.56
C GLN A 420 13.30 -15.91 -15.83
N PRO A 421 13.68 -16.82 -14.92
CA PRO A 421 14.96 -16.70 -14.26
C PRO A 421 16.10 -16.83 -15.28
N PRO A 422 17.22 -16.13 -15.07
CA PRO A 422 18.33 -16.16 -16.00
C PRO A 422 18.85 -17.59 -16.16
N VAL A 423 19.02 -18.03 -17.39
CA VAL A 423 19.83 -19.22 -17.66
C VAL A 423 21.24 -18.93 -17.19
N TYR A 424 21.82 -19.82 -16.38
CA TYR A 424 23.16 -19.61 -15.83
C TYR A 424 24.19 -19.66 -16.96
N ASP A 425 24.36 -18.54 -17.62
CA ASP A 425 25.49 -18.23 -18.47
C ASP A 425 26.15 -16.97 -17.88
N ALA A 426 27.38 -17.11 -17.41
CA ALA A 426 28.14 -16.01 -16.83
C ALA A 426 28.34 -14.82 -17.80
N THR A 427 27.92 -14.96 -19.06
CA THR A 427 27.95 -13.92 -20.09
C THR A 427 26.61 -13.26 -20.32
N GLN A 428 25.50 -13.83 -19.82
CA GLN A 428 24.17 -13.24 -19.94
C GLN A 428 23.85 -12.42 -18.69
N GLN A 429 24.08 -11.14 -18.81
CA GLN A 429 23.61 -10.18 -17.84
C GLN A 429 22.09 -10.23 -17.74
N PHE A 430 21.59 -10.19 -16.53
CA PHE A 430 20.16 -10.12 -16.19
C PHE A 430 19.44 -9.14 -17.10
N TRP A 431 18.33 -9.51 -17.67
CA TRP A 431 17.54 -8.61 -18.49
C TRP A 431 16.91 -7.42 -17.72
N TRP A 432 17.00 -7.40 -16.37
CA TRP A 432 16.81 -6.23 -15.51
C TRP A 432 18.13 -5.62 -15.04
N GLY A 433 19.25 -6.25 -15.38
CA GLY A 433 20.54 -5.91 -14.82
C GLY A 433 21.26 -4.84 -15.63
N SER A 434 21.93 -4.01 -14.96
CA SER A 434 23.05 -3.15 -15.27
C SER A 434 23.00 -2.20 -16.47
N SER A 435 22.05 -2.25 -17.40
CA SER A 435 21.89 -1.15 -18.35
C SER A 435 20.60 -0.40 -18.04
N THR A 436 20.74 0.90 -17.84
CA THR A 436 19.66 1.87 -17.63
C THR A 436 18.67 1.96 -18.81
N SER A 437 18.84 1.15 -19.84
CA SER A 437 18.07 1.17 -21.08
C SER A 437 17.51 -0.18 -21.52
N ALA A 438 17.68 -1.26 -20.74
CA ALA A 438 17.17 -2.56 -21.14
C ALA A 438 15.73 -2.72 -20.69
N SER A 439 14.82 -2.67 -21.63
CA SER A 439 13.48 -3.21 -21.57
C SER A 439 13.54 -4.73 -21.27
N PRO A 440 12.56 -5.30 -20.56
CA PRO A 440 12.51 -6.74 -20.26
C PRO A 440 12.18 -7.55 -21.52
N THR A 441 13.20 -7.88 -22.28
CA THR A 441 13.10 -8.52 -23.60
C THR A 441 12.16 -9.73 -23.63
N TYR A 442 12.08 -10.48 -22.53
CA TYR A 442 11.13 -11.60 -22.44
C TYR A 442 9.69 -11.13 -22.45
N LEU A 443 9.31 -10.17 -21.60
CA LEU A 443 7.95 -9.64 -21.55
C LEU A 443 7.62 -8.83 -22.80
N ASP A 444 8.58 -8.08 -23.35
CA ASP A 444 8.41 -7.38 -24.63
C ASP A 444 8.03 -8.36 -25.76
N ASN A 445 8.78 -9.46 -25.88
CA ASN A 445 8.49 -10.50 -26.88
C ASN A 445 7.15 -11.17 -26.61
N PHE A 446 6.86 -11.46 -25.33
CA PHE A 446 5.61 -12.08 -24.92
C PHE A 446 4.40 -11.21 -25.27
N TYR A 447 4.40 -9.94 -24.85
CA TYR A 447 3.27 -9.04 -25.07
C TYR A 447 3.12 -8.65 -26.55
N SER A 448 4.22 -8.46 -27.27
CA SER A 448 4.19 -8.25 -28.72
C SER A 448 3.56 -9.45 -29.45
N ALA A 449 3.93 -10.67 -29.07
CA ALA A 449 3.36 -11.88 -29.62
C ALA A 449 1.87 -12.01 -29.25
N GLY A 450 1.49 -11.68 -28.02
CA GLY A 450 0.10 -11.67 -27.58
C GLY A 450 -0.78 -10.72 -28.41
N LEU A 451 -0.31 -9.50 -28.66
CA LEU A 451 -1.01 -8.54 -29.52
C LEU A 451 -1.11 -9.02 -30.98
N ALA A 452 -0.14 -9.78 -31.46
CA ALA A 452 -0.17 -10.36 -32.80
C ALA A 452 -1.13 -11.58 -32.92
N HIS A 453 -1.53 -12.18 -31.81
CA HIS A 453 -2.41 -13.34 -31.70
C HIS A 453 -3.69 -13.08 -30.90
N PRO A 454 -4.55 -12.11 -31.25
CA PRO A 454 -5.68 -11.66 -30.43
C PRO A 454 -6.78 -12.72 -30.22
N SER A 455 -6.75 -13.84 -30.96
CA SER A 455 -7.65 -14.97 -30.76
C SER A 455 -7.21 -15.91 -29.62
N GLN A 456 -6.00 -15.75 -29.12
CA GLN A 456 -5.44 -16.51 -27.99
C GLN A 456 -5.35 -15.63 -26.76
N LEU A 457 -5.59 -16.21 -25.59
CA LEU A 457 -5.48 -15.50 -24.32
C LEU A 457 -4.02 -15.13 -24.06
N THR A 458 -3.80 -13.86 -23.76
CA THR A 458 -2.55 -13.38 -23.18
C THR A 458 -2.78 -13.14 -21.68
N ILE A 459 -2.03 -13.82 -20.83
CA ILE A 459 -2.12 -13.67 -19.38
C ILE A 459 -0.82 -13.03 -18.91
N GLY A 460 -0.89 -11.78 -18.48
CA GLY A 460 0.28 -11.01 -18.06
C GLY A 460 0.87 -11.51 -16.76
N GLY A 461 2.17 -11.30 -16.57
CA GLY A 461 2.87 -11.69 -15.35
C GLY A 461 3.24 -10.49 -14.47
N LEU A 462 2.89 -10.55 -13.20
CA LEU A 462 3.34 -9.63 -12.15
C LEU A 462 4.32 -10.38 -11.26
N TRP A 463 5.57 -9.89 -11.16
CA TRP A 463 6.64 -10.54 -10.40
C TRP A 463 7.28 -9.56 -9.43
N LYS A 464 7.62 -10.05 -8.23
CA LYS A 464 8.45 -9.25 -7.30
C LYS A 464 9.95 -9.44 -7.52
N GLY A 465 10.36 -10.55 -8.07
CA GLY A 465 11.73 -11.02 -8.24
C GLY A 465 11.74 -12.54 -8.30
N PHE A 466 12.92 -13.14 -8.16
CA PHE A 466 13.14 -14.60 -8.16
C PHE A 466 14.44 -14.92 -7.42
N ASP A 467 14.43 -15.95 -6.57
CA ASP A 467 15.63 -16.44 -5.90
C ASP A 467 15.46 -17.92 -5.53
N ASP A 468 16.07 -18.82 -6.31
CA ASP A 468 15.97 -20.26 -6.09
C ASP A 468 17.10 -20.85 -5.20
N ASN A 469 17.80 -20.00 -4.45
CA ASN A 469 18.84 -20.48 -3.52
C ASN A 469 18.29 -21.34 -2.39
N ASN A 470 17.00 -21.18 -2.06
CA ASN A 470 16.33 -21.96 -1.00
C ASN A 470 15.68 -23.24 -1.53
N ALA A 471 15.54 -23.39 -2.84
CA ALA A 471 14.96 -24.58 -3.45
C ALA A 471 15.96 -25.71 -3.50
N SER A 472 15.56 -26.93 -3.15
CA SER A 472 16.41 -28.13 -3.27
C SER A 472 16.81 -28.43 -4.72
N TRP A 473 16.06 -27.93 -5.69
CA TRP A 473 16.30 -27.99 -7.13
C TRP A 473 16.93 -26.71 -7.70
N GLY A 474 17.20 -25.73 -6.83
CA GLY A 474 17.73 -24.42 -7.20
C GLY A 474 19.08 -24.49 -7.90
N LYS A 475 19.37 -23.47 -8.67
CA LYS A 475 20.61 -23.31 -9.45
C LYS A 475 21.30 -21.98 -9.18
N ASN A 476 21.02 -21.36 -8.04
CA ASN A 476 21.54 -20.05 -7.62
C ASN A 476 21.20 -18.94 -8.62
N ARG A 477 19.97 -18.94 -9.13
CA ARG A 477 19.47 -17.91 -10.04
C ARG A 477 18.76 -16.84 -9.24
N VAL A 478 19.07 -15.58 -9.51
CA VAL A 478 18.51 -14.45 -8.77
C VAL A 478 18.05 -13.35 -9.72
N ILE A 479 16.83 -12.88 -9.52
CA ILE A 479 16.33 -11.59 -9.96
C ILE A 479 16.00 -10.79 -8.70
N ALA A 480 16.86 -9.84 -8.33
CA ALA A 480 16.66 -9.04 -7.12
C ALA A 480 15.35 -8.27 -7.17
N GLN A 481 14.60 -8.21 -6.06
CA GLN A 481 13.33 -7.47 -5.99
C GLN A 481 13.51 -5.95 -6.16
N GLN A 482 14.70 -5.43 -5.95
CA GLN A 482 15.01 -4.00 -6.07
C GLN A 482 14.04 -3.14 -5.25
N CYS A 483 13.87 -3.48 -3.97
CA CYS A 483 12.96 -2.75 -3.07
C CYS A 483 11.53 -2.58 -3.62
N GLY A 484 11.00 -3.62 -4.28
CA GLY A 484 9.67 -3.62 -4.90
C GLY A 484 9.60 -3.01 -6.29
N GLN A 485 10.68 -2.43 -6.81
CA GLN A 485 10.64 -1.81 -8.13
C GLN A 485 10.41 -2.83 -9.26
N VAL A 486 10.81 -4.11 -9.08
CA VAL A 486 10.56 -5.13 -10.11
C VAL A 486 9.07 -5.37 -10.30
N LEU A 487 8.28 -5.43 -9.22
CA LEU A 487 6.82 -5.53 -9.34
C LEU A 487 6.23 -4.35 -10.13
N LEU A 488 6.63 -3.12 -9.81
CA LEU A 488 6.16 -1.94 -10.51
C LEU A 488 6.57 -1.92 -11.98
N LYS A 489 7.78 -2.40 -12.29
CA LYS A 489 8.27 -2.51 -13.68
C LYS A 489 7.45 -3.52 -14.48
N THR A 490 7.14 -4.70 -13.93
CA THR A 490 6.30 -5.69 -14.62
C THR A 490 4.88 -5.17 -14.85
N ALA A 491 4.30 -4.44 -13.89
CA ALA A 491 3.01 -3.78 -14.07
C ALA A 491 3.05 -2.68 -15.14
N ASN A 492 4.11 -1.87 -15.14
CA ASN A 492 4.31 -0.84 -16.16
C ASN A 492 4.47 -1.44 -17.56
N GLU A 493 5.14 -2.59 -17.67
CA GLU A 493 5.30 -3.26 -18.95
C GLU A 493 3.97 -3.72 -19.52
N ILE A 494 3.08 -4.26 -18.69
CA ILE A 494 1.69 -4.54 -19.09
C ILE A 494 1.01 -3.25 -19.61
N SER A 495 1.18 -2.15 -18.89
CA SER A 495 0.59 -0.86 -19.26
C SER A 495 1.10 -0.33 -20.61
N ASN A 496 2.39 -0.54 -20.92
CA ASN A 496 2.99 -0.13 -22.18
C ASN A 496 2.36 -0.81 -23.39
N TYR A 497 1.99 -2.10 -23.25
CA TYR A 497 1.43 -2.89 -24.34
C TYR A 497 -0.10 -2.85 -24.41
N PHE A 498 -0.77 -2.82 -23.25
CA PHE A 498 -2.23 -2.99 -23.17
C PHE A 498 -2.96 -1.75 -22.63
N GLY A 499 -2.25 -0.70 -22.27
CA GLY A 499 -2.82 0.56 -21.82
C GLY A 499 -3.37 1.42 -22.96
N GLY A 500 -4.08 2.48 -22.60
CA GLY A 500 -4.60 3.46 -23.55
C GLY A 500 -5.68 2.91 -24.47
N THR A 501 -5.46 2.94 -25.79
CA THR A 501 -6.42 2.49 -26.81
C THR A 501 -6.22 1.04 -27.25
N ASN A 502 -5.23 0.34 -26.72
CA ASN A 502 -4.96 -1.04 -27.05
C ASN A 502 -6.04 -1.98 -26.50
N PRO A 503 -6.18 -3.21 -27.05
CA PRO A 503 -7.07 -4.21 -26.46
C PRO A 503 -6.71 -4.43 -24.99
N GLN A 504 -7.72 -4.54 -24.12
CA GLN A 504 -7.46 -4.79 -22.70
C GLN A 504 -6.90 -6.19 -22.47
N LEU A 505 -5.92 -6.28 -21.58
CA LEU A 505 -5.43 -7.57 -21.10
C LEU A 505 -6.51 -8.21 -20.21
N PRO A 506 -7.03 -9.41 -20.57
CA PRO A 506 -8.14 -10.00 -19.82
C PRO A 506 -7.74 -10.54 -18.43
N TYR A 507 -6.50 -10.96 -18.29
CA TYR A 507 -5.99 -11.61 -17.09
C TYR A 507 -4.56 -11.19 -16.79
N VAL A 508 -4.24 -11.06 -15.48
CA VAL A 508 -2.86 -10.97 -14.98
C VAL A 508 -2.65 -12.06 -13.94
N GLN A 509 -1.47 -12.67 -13.93
CA GLN A 509 -1.06 -13.68 -12.97
C GLN A 509 -0.01 -13.08 -12.03
N VAL A 510 -0.23 -13.22 -10.73
CA VAL A 510 0.78 -12.97 -9.70
C VAL A 510 1.62 -14.23 -9.58
N VAL A 511 2.89 -14.12 -9.86
CA VAL A 511 3.87 -15.21 -9.79
C VAL A 511 4.83 -14.92 -8.63
N THR A 512 4.61 -15.54 -7.47
CA THR A 512 3.55 -16.43 -7.03
C THR A 512 2.89 -15.88 -5.76
N TRP A 513 1.83 -16.51 -5.27
CA TRP A 513 1.25 -16.13 -3.97
C TRP A 513 2.20 -16.48 -2.83
N ASN A 514 2.73 -17.71 -2.79
CA ASN A 514 3.42 -18.27 -1.64
C ASN A 514 4.67 -19.12 -1.95
N ASP A 515 5.30 -19.01 -3.13
CA ASP A 515 6.53 -19.76 -3.37
C ASP A 515 7.74 -19.10 -2.70
N TYR A 516 8.04 -19.56 -1.49
CA TYR A 516 9.20 -19.12 -0.71
C TYR A 516 10.52 -19.75 -1.19
N GLU A 517 10.47 -20.89 -1.86
CA GLU A 517 11.66 -21.59 -2.30
C GLU A 517 12.26 -20.97 -3.56
N GLU A 518 11.41 -20.41 -4.42
CA GLU A 518 11.83 -19.60 -5.57
C GLU A 518 11.80 -18.09 -5.28
N GLY A 519 11.54 -17.68 -4.02
CA GLY A 519 11.57 -16.29 -3.59
C GLY A 519 10.55 -15.39 -4.28
N THR A 520 9.52 -15.97 -4.88
CA THR A 520 8.46 -15.23 -5.62
C THR A 520 7.24 -14.92 -4.75
N ALA A 521 7.17 -15.49 -3.54
CA ALA A 521 6.04 -15.30 -2.61
C ALA A 521 5.71 -13.82 -2.36
N VAL A 522 4.44 -13.43 -2.48
CA VAL A 522 3.97 -12.07 -2.21
C VAL A 522 3.11 -11.95 -0.95
N GLU A 523 2.61 -13.05 -0.41
CA GLU A 523 1.71 -13.03 0.75
C GLU A 523 2.30 -12.39 2.00
N ASN A 524 3.63 -12.43 2.15
CA ASN A 524 4.36 -11.82 3.25
C ASN A 524 4.68 -10.33 3.05
N GLY A 525 4.28 -9.78 1.89
CA GLY A 525 4.61 -8.41 1.50
C GLY A 525 6.01 -8.25 0.90
N ILE A 526 6.18 -7.19 0.16
CA ILE A 526 7.43 -6.83 -0.53
C ILE A 526 8.06 -5.66 0.21
N ASP A 527 9.33 -5.83 0.63
CA ASP A 527 10.07 -4.76 1.29
C ASP A 527 10.43 -3.64 0.30
N ASN A 528 10.02 -2.41 0.60
CA ASN A 528 10.38 -1.22 -0.14
C ASN A 528 11.67 -0.55 0.36
N CYS A 529 12.36 -1.17 1.32
CA CYS A 529 13.64 -0.78 1.89
C CYS A 529 13.67 0.58 2.60
N TYR A 530 12.52 1.16 2.94
CA TYR A 530 12.46 2.40 3.67
C TYR A 530 12.26 2.19 5.17
N ALA A 531 12.85 3.08 5.95
CA ALA A 531 12.46 3.36 7.31
C ALA A 531 11.88 4.78 7.40
N VAL A 532 10.91 4.98 8.29
CA VAL A 532 10.27 6.27 8.53
C VAL A 532 10.69 6.77 9.89
N ASN A 533 11.21 8.00 9.97
CA ASN A 533 11.64 8.61 11.22
C ASN A 533 10.80 9.86 11.50
N ALA A 534 10.06 9.87 12.60
CA ALA A 534 9.21 10.97 13.00
C ALA A 534 9.87 11.80 14.13
N SER A 535 9.58 13.09 14.13
CA SER A 535 9.93 14.02 15.21
C SER A 535 8.83 15.05 15.38
N ILE A 536 8.76 15.68 16.55
CA ILE A 536 7.75 16.68 16.88
C ILE A 536 8.37 17.93 17.49
N SER A 537 7.87 19.09 17.13
CA SER A 537 8.24 20.38 17.73
C SER A 537 6.98 21.23 17.89
N GLY A 538 6.56 21.45 19.13
CA GLY A 538 5.24 22.02 19.43
C GLY A 538 4.13 21.13 18.86
N SER A 539 3.24 21.70 18.05
CA SER A 539 2.18 20.94 17.36
C SER A 539 2.60 20.35 16.02
N ARG A 540 3.80 20.69 15.55
CA ARG A 540 4.27 20.27 14.21
C ARG A 540 4.95 18.91 14.28
N LEU A 541 4.29 17.89 13.78
CA LEU A 541 4.86 16.59 13.45
C LEU A 541 5.62 16.69 12.12
N THR A 542 6.83 16.13 12.07
CA THR A 542 7.62 16.02 10.83
C THR A 542 8.14 14.59 10.68
N TRP A 543 8.35 14.14 9.45
CA TRP A 543 8.93 12.83 9.19
C TRP A 543 9.88 12.85 8.01
N ALA A 544 10.82 11.94 8.03
CA ALA A 544 11.78 11.73 6.96
C ALA A 544 11.89 10.24 6.65
N LEU A 545 12.09 9.95 5.38
CA LEU A 545 12.43 8.61 4.90
C LEU A 545 13.93 8.41 4.94
N SER A 546 14.36 7.21 5.29
CA SER A 546 15.77 6.79 5.19
C SER A 546 15.85 5.40 4.59
N SER A 547 16.89 5.15 3.82
CA SER A 547 17.23 3.83 3.29
C SER A 547 18.74 3.74 3.09
N SER A 548 19.29 2.55 3.30
CA SER A 548 20.68 2.23 2.94
C SER A 548 20.77 1.55 1.57
N ASP A 549 19.63 1.20 0.96
CA ASP A 549 19.56 0.50 -0.31
C ASP A 549 19.44 1.49 -1.46
N SER A 550 20.26 1.32 -2.48
CA SER A 550 20.29 2.18 -3.67
C SER A 550 19.07 2.02 -4.58
N TYR A 551 18.30 0.95 -4.42
CA TYR A 551 17.07 0.70 -5.16
C TYR A 551 15.84 1.29 -4.49
N ALA A 552 15.93 1.81 -3.26
CA ALA A 552 14.80 2.44 -2.60
C ALA A 552 14.26 3.61 -3.44
N SER A 553 12.95 3.62 -3.67
CA SER A 553 12.29 4.62 -4.51
C SER A 553 10.94 5.01 -3.94
N THR A 554 10.65 6.30 -3.90
CA THR A 554 9.34 6.80 -3.48
C THR A 554 8.18 6.34 -4.38
N ALA A 555 8.47 5.80 -5.57
CA ALA A 555 7.47 5.16 -6.44
C ALA A 555 6.81 3.94 -5.79
N THR A 556 7.47 3.32 -4.80
CA THR A 556 6.94 2.18 -4.04
C THR A 556 6.06 2.59 -2.85
N ILE A 557 5.91 3.89 -2.62
CA ILE A 557 5.05 4.47 -1.59
C ILE A 557 3.77 4.99 -2.24
N HIS A 558 2.63 4.74 -1.60
CA HIS A 558 1.35 5.27 -2.06
C HIS A 558 0.96 6.55 -1.30
N HIS A 559 1.01 6.53 0.03
CA HIS A 559 0.63 7.68 0.86
C HIS A 559 1.14 7.54 2.29
N PHE A 560 0.91 8.57 3.11
CA PHE A 560 1.12 8.50 4.56
C PHE A 560 -0.19 8.66 5.31
N ASN A 561 -0.28 7.96 6.46
CA ASN A 561 -1.30 8.14 7.48
C ASN A 561 -0.65 8.62 8.78
N ILE A 562 -1.39 9.35 9.60
CA ILE A 562 -0.95 9.77 10.92
C ILE A 562 -1.94 9.24 11.93
N TYR A 563 -1.41 8.57 12.94
CA TYR A 563 -2.18 8.01 14.04
C TYR A 563 -1.72 8.57 15.37
N PHE A 564 -2.64 8.61 16.32
CA PHE A 564 -2.33 8.92 17.70
C PHE A 564 -3.06 7.94 18.64
N ALA A 565 -2.45 7.63 19.78
CA ALA A 565 -2.98 6.70 20.76
C ALA A 565 -2.97 7.32 22.16
N ASP A 566 -3.99 6.98 22.95
CA ASP A 566 -4.05 7.35 24.35
C ASP A 566 -3.19 6.42 25.23
N ALA A 567 -3.13 6.70 26.53
CA ALA A 567 -2.37 5.88 27.49
C ALA A 567 -2.93 4.46 27.66
N ALA A 568 -4.17 4.22 27.28
CA ALA A 568 -4.79 2.89 27.28
C ALA A 568 -4.51 2.10 26.01
N GLY A 569 -3.86 2.72 25.02
CA GLY A 569 -3.56 2.11 23.72
C GLY A 569 -4.70 2.20 22.71
N ASN A 570 -5.77 2.94 23.00
CA ASN A 570 -6.80 3.18 21.99
C ASN A 570 -6.21 4.03 20.86
N LEU A 571 -6.43 3.58 19.62
CA LEU A 571 -5.86 4.18 18.43
C LEU A 571 -6.85 5.07 17.72
N TYR A 572 -6.37 6.21 17.23
CA TYR A 572 -7.17 7.23 16.53
C TYR A 572 -6.44 7.71 15.28
N SER A 573 -7.20 8.10 14.26
CA SER A 573 -6.64 8.70 13.05
C SER A 573 -6.59 10.22 13.16
N ALA A 574 -5.42 10.80 12.92
CA ALA A 574 -5.23 12.25 12.80
C ALA A 574 -5.33 12.71 11.35
N ALA A 575 -4.77 11.95 10.42
CA ALA A 575 -4.82 12.21 8.99
C ALA A 575 -4.66 10.91 8.20
N SER A 576 -5.25 10.84 7.02
CA SER A 576 -5.12 9.73 6.10
C SER A 576 -4.89 10.22 4.67
N ASN A 577 -4.27 9.37 3.86
CA ASN A 577 -4.01 9.61 2.44
C ASN A 577 -3.19 10.90 2.17
N LEU A 578 -2.25 11.24 3.06
CA LEU A 578 -1.33 12.35 2.80
C LEU A 578 -0.42 11.99 1.63
N PRO A 579 -0.18 12.92 0.69
CA PRO A 579 0.63 12.63 -0.49
C PRO A 579 2.08 12.27 -0.13
N VAL A 580 2.74 11.50 -0.99
CA VAL A 580 4.15 11.05 -0.80
C VAL A 580 5.11 12.23 -0.58
N ALA A 581 4.81 13.39 -1.15
CA ALA A 581 5.59 14.61 -0.94
C ALA A 581 5.40 15.27 0.44
N ALA A 582 4.42 14.83 1.24
CA ALA A 582 4.19 15.38 2.58
C ALA A 582 5.31 14.95 3.53
N THR A 583 5.83 15.90 4.29
CA THR A 583 6.90 15.68 5.28
C THR A 583 6.56 16.27 6.65
N ALA A 584 5.36 16.85 6.79
CA ALA A 584 4.93 17.48 8.04
C ALA A 584 3.41 17.60 8.12
N PHE A 585 2.91 17.62 9.36
CA PHE A 585 1.50 17.82 9.68
C PHE A 585 1.35 18.59 11.00
N ASP A 586 0.32 19.44 11.12
CA ASP A 586 0.00 20.17 12.33
C ASP A 586 -1.10 19.44 13.12
N LEU A 587 -0.75 18.95 14.30
CA LEU A 587 -1.64 18.16 15.15
C LEU A 587 -2.65 19.00 15.93
N SER A 588 -2.40 20.30 16.11
CA SER A 588 -3.18 21.16 17.02
C SER A 588 -4.67 21.30 16.66
N SER A 589 -5.01 21.03 15.39
CA SER A 589 -6.39 21.16 14.90
C SER A 589 -7.17 19.83 14.94
N VAL A 590 -6.51 18.72 15.21
CA VAL A 590 -7.13 17.38 15.07
C VAL A 590 -6.94 16.48 16.29
N VAL A 591 -5.88 16.70 17.08
CA VAL A 591 -5.61 15.91 18.28
C VAL A 591 -6.13 16.69 19.50
N PRO A 592 -7.00 16.10 20.35
CA PRO A 592 -7.54 16.77 21.51
C PRO A 592 -6.47 17.14 22.55
N THR A 593 -6.85 18.03 23.50
CA THR A 593 -5.99 18.36 24.65
C THR A 593 -5.66 17.09 25.44
N GLY A 594 -4.39 16.88 25.75
CA GLY A 594 -3.91 15.72 26.49
C GLY A 594 -2.50 15.31 26.09
N THR A 595 -2.10 14.14 26.57
CA THR A 595 -0.80 13.52 26.22
C THR A 595 -1.07 12.32 25.32
N TRP A 596 -0.44 12.28 24.17
CA TRP A 596 -0.70 11.31 23.11
C TRP A 596 0.59 10.71 22.58
N THR A 597 0.54 9.43 22.23
CA THR A 597 1.58 8.78 21.42
C THR A 597 1.21 8.92 19.97
N VAL A 598 2.09 9.51 19.18
CA VAL A 598 1.84 9.77 17.74
C VAL A 598 2.87 9.07 16.89
N TYR A 599 2.46 8.59 15.73
CA TYR A 599 3.37 8.03 14.72
C TYR A 599 2.82 8.22 13.31
N VAL A 600 3.70 8.05 12.33
CA VAL A 600 3.41 8.11 10.91
C VAL A 600 3.49 6.71 10.33
N GLU A 601 2.47 6.30 9.61
CA GLU A 601 2.48 5.10 8.78
C GLU A 601 2.78 5.49 7.34
N MET A 602 3.75 4.85 6.74
CA MET A 602 3.99 4.86 5.31
C MET A 602 3.27 3.66 4.70
N VAL A 603 2.28 3.92 3.87
CA VAL A 603 1.54 2.88 3.16
C VAL A 603 2.20 2.63 1.80
N GLY A 604 2.59 1.39 1.55
CA GLY A 604 3.20 0.97 0.31
C GLY A 604 2.22 0.88 -0.87
N GLN A 605 2.74 0.72 -2.07
CA GLN A 605 1.98 0.27 -3.23
C GLN A 605 1.41 -1.15 -2.96
N PRO A 606 0.46 -1.66 -3.76
CA PRO A 606 -0.09 -3.01 -3.57
C PRO A 606 0.98 -4.07 -3.34
N LEU A 607 0.70 -5.00 -2.44
CA LEU A 607 1.59 -6.07 -2.01
C LEU A 607 2.88 -5.62 -1.30
N MET A 608 3.08 -4.32 -1.06
CA MET A 608 4.25 -3.82 -0.34
C MET A 608 3.98 -3.69 1.16
N ILE A 609 5.04 -3.83 1.93
CA ILE A 609 5.00 -3.71 3.38
C ILE A 609 4.78 -2.24 3.75
N ASN A 610 3.83 -1.99 4.67
CA ASN A 610 3.69 -0.70 5.33
C ASN A 610 4.80 -0.51 6.36
N ARG A 611 5.21 0.72 6.60
CA ARG A 611 6.23 1.03 7.60
C ARG A 611 5.73 2.05 8.60
N MET A 612 5.91 1.75 9.89
CA MET A 612 5.67 2.70 10.97
C MET A 612 6.94 3.49 11.31
N SER A 613 6.75 4.76 11.60
CA SER A 613 7.82 5.54 12.24
C SER A 613 8.05 5.09 13.70
N ASN A 614 9.15 5.58 14.28
CA ASN A 614 9.22 5.66 15.73
C ASN A 614 8.02 6.46 16.27
N THR A 615 7.61 6.16 17.48
CA THR A 615 6.61 6.94 18.20
C THR A 615 7.20 8.24 18.75
N VAL A 616 6.39 9.30 18.78
CA VAL A 616 6.72 10.57 19.43
C VAL A 616 5.61 10.97 20.39
N THR A 617 5.95 11.66 21.46
CA THR A 617 4.96 12.15 22.43
C THR A 617 4.49 13.54 22.03
N TYR A 618 3.19 13.72 21.90
CA TYR A 618 2.54 15.02 21.69
C TYR A 618 1.77 15.42 22.96
N ILE A 619 2.02 16.63 23.46
CA ILE A 619 1.30 17.24 24.57
C ILE A 619 0.58 18.47 24.00
N HIS A 620 -0.74 18.42 24.01
CA HIS A 620 -1.60 19.50 23.51
C HIS A 620 -2.15 20.30 24.66
#